data_281f17af61dfdf754fb0878d94a0e1e6
#
_entry.id   281f17af61dfdf754fb0878d94a0e1e6
#
_cell.length_a   1.000
_cell.length_b   1.000
_cell.length_c   1.000
_cell.angle_alpha   90.00
_cell.angle_beta   90.00
_cell.angle_gamma   90.00
#
_symmetry.space_group_name_H-M   'P 1'
#
loop_
_entity.id
_entity.type
_entity.pdbx_description
1 polymer ?
#
loop_
_entity_poly.entity_id
_entity_poly.type
_entity_poly.pdbx_seq_one_letter_code
_entity_poly.pdbx_strand_id
1 'polypeptide(L)'
;LEEAGRRLGIATVEARPDASGEAGGFELRLSRPAPSLDADVPCRPAWAYVGVTSGTTGRPKLVPHGHAQVLATAQAMGERLAMTPADVSAHLTPLHLANGQRTAFLLSMLNGGSVRCLPEADASALLGAIDADEVSYVSASFAIQRELVERFRTGTSVRSSRLRFVRVASGRLEPDEFAALEVAF
;
A
#
# COMPACT_ATOMS: atom_id res chain seq x y z
N LEU A 1 -10.15 -12.59 12.11
CA LEU A 1 -10.81 -11.37 12.62
C LEU A 1 -11.97 -11.70 13.56
N GLU A 2 -12.89 -12.59 13.21
CA GLU A 2 -14.03 -12.95 14.05
C GLU A 2 -13.64 -13.48 15.43
N GLU A 3 -12.60 -14.33 15.50
CA GLU A 3 -12.09 -14.85 16.78
C GLU A 3 -11.51 -13.72 17.64
N ALA A 4 -10.76 -12.79 17.06
CA ALA A 4 -10.25 -11.62 17.76
C ALA A 4 -11.40 -10.72 18.24
N GLY A 5 -12.42 -10.50 17.40
CA GLY A 5 -13.60 -9.75 17.75
C GLY A 5 -14.38 -10.39 18.94
N ARG A 6 -14.50 -11.72 18.95
CA ARG A 6 -15.10 -12.44 20.08
C ARG A 6 -14.32 -12.26 21.38
N ARG A 7 -13.00 -12.44 21.33
CA ARG A 7 -12.13 -12.33 22.51
C ARG A 7 -12.10 -10.93 23.11
N LEU A 8 -12.20 -9.92 22.26
CA LEU A 8 -12.08 -8.51 22.64
C LEU A 8 -13.44 -7.82 22.85
N GLY A 9 -14.56 -8.51 22.58
CA GLY A 9 -15.89 -7.92 22.68
C GLY A 9 -16.14 -6.80 21.64
N ILE A 10 -15.45 -6.82 20.50
CA ILE A 10 -15.52 -5.78 19.46
C ILE A 10 -16.52 -6.20 18.37
N ALA A 11 -17.28 -5.23 17.83
CA ALA A 11 -18.09 -5.44 16.64
C ALA A 11 -17.21 -5.84 15.46
N THR A 12 -17.69 -6.78 14.66
CA THR A 12 -17.04 -7.15 13.40
C THR A 12 -17.98 -6.86 12.24
N VAL A 13 -17.46 -6.14 11.26
CA VAL A 13 -18.16 -5.80 10.02
C VAL A 13 -17.41 -6.47 8.88
N GLU A 14 -18.11 -7.21 8.06
CA GLU A 14 -17.58 -7.79 6.84
C GLU A 14 -17.92 -6.88 5.66
N ALA A 15 -16.93 -6.51 4.88
CA ALA A 15 -17.13 -5.83 3.59
C ALA A 15 -17.10 -6.89 2.50
N ARG A 16 -18.16 -7.00 1.72
CA ARG A 16 -18.24 -7.90 0.57
C ARG A 16 -18.34 -7.08 -0.70
N PRO A 17 -17.58 -7.41 -1.74
CA PRO A 17 -17.78 -6.78 -3.04
C PRO A 17 -19.25 -6.95 -3.50
N ASP A 18 -19.81 -5.89 -4.04
CA ASP A 18 -21.14 -5.96 -4.62
C ASP A 18 -21.12 -6.82 -5.89
N ALA A 19 -22.13 -7.67 -6.03
CA ALA A 19 -22.30 -8.53 -7.21
C ALA A 19 -22.62 -7.75 -8.51
N SER A 20 -22.96 -6.45 -8.41
CA SER A 20 -23.21 -5.58 -9.56
C SER A 20 -21.97 -5.35 -10.43
N GLY A 21 -20.77 -5.61 -9.90
CA GLY A 21 -19.52 -5.43 -10.63
C GLY A 21 -19.09 -3.97 -10.81
N GLU A 22 -19.79 -3.02 -10.22
CA GLU A 22 -19.36 -1.62 -10.23
C GLU A 22 -18.11 -1.46 -9.36
N ALA A 23 -17.10 -0.78 -9.89
CA ALA A 23 -15.85 -0.54 -9.19
C ALA A 23 -16.12 0.29 -7.92
N GLY A 24 -15.73 -0.27 -6.75
CA GLY A 24 -15.93 0.36 -5.45
C GLY A 24 -17.28 0.06 -4.80
N GLY A 25 -18.17 -0.69 -5.44
CA GLY A 25 -19.40 -1.20 -4.84
C GLY A 25 -19.11 -2.28 -3.82
N PHE A 26 -19.60 -2.13 -2.60
CA PHE A 26 -19.52 -3.15 -1.56
C PHE A 26 -20.69 -3.05 -0.58
N GLU A 27 -21.06 -4.19 -0.02
CA GLU A 27 -22.03 -4.31 1.06
C GLU A 27 -21.31 -4.46 2.40
N LEU A 28 -21.73 -3.68 3.40
CA LEU A 28 -21.26 -3.84 4.78
C LEU A 28 -22.23 -4.70 5.56
N ARG A 29 -21.77 -5.85 6.03
CA ARG A 29 -22.57 -6.76 6.84
C ARG A 29 -22.04 -6.82 8.27
N LEU A 30 -22.88 -6.45 9.22
CA LEU A 30 -22.56 -6.63 10.63
C LEU A 30 -22.60 -8.14 10.96
N SER A 31 -21.44 -8.75 11.11
CA SER A 31 -21.32 -10.18 11.45
C SER A 31 -21.46 -10.43 12.97
N ARG A 32 -21.17 -9.40 13.76
CA ARG A 32 -21.35 -9.43 15.21
C ARG A 32 -21.63 -8.04 15.76
N PRO A 33 -22.74 -7.83 16.50
CA PRO A 33 -22.95 -6.58 17.22
C PRO A 33 -21.92 -6.45 18.36
N ALA A 34 -21.48 -5.22 18.61
CA ALA A 34 -20.74 -4.94 19.84
C ALA A 34 -21.71 -4.97 21.04
N PRO A 35 -21.27 -5.41 22.22
CA PRO A 35 -21.85 -4.90 23.43
C PRO A 35 -21.72 -3.38 23.40
N SER A 36 -22.67 -2.66 24.02
CA SER A 36 -22.58 -1.20 24.10
C SER A 36 -21.16 -0.82 24.54
N LEU A 37 -20.43 -0.10 23.68
CA LEU A 37 -19.15 0.46 24.10
C LEU A 37 -19.49 1.42 25.24
N ASP A 38 -18.97 1.14 26.43
CA ASP A 38 -18.92 2.15 27.46
C ASP A 38 -18.28 3.40 26.83
N ALA A 39 -18.94 4.53 27.00
CA ALA A 39 -18.51 5.82 26.44
C ALA A 39 -17.10 6.24 26.88
N ASP A 40 -16.49 5.50 27.78
CA ASP A 40 -15.19 5.75 28.40
C ASP A 40 -13.98 5.08 27.73
N VAL A 41 -14.12 4.47 26.55
CA VAL A 41 -12.92 4.08 25.79
C VAL A 41 -12.22 5.35 25.30
N PRO A 42 -11.06 5.72 25.87
CA PRO A 42 -10.42 6.96 25.50
C PRO A 42 -9.99 6.91 24.04
N CYS A 43 -10.82 7.49 23.18
CA CYS A 43 -10.41 7.79 21.83
C CYS A 43 -9.25 8.80 21.92
N ARG A 44 -8.08 8.46 21.41
CA ARG A 44 -6.98 9.41 21.28
C ARG A 44 -7.01 10.02 19.89
N PRO A 45 -7.71 11.14 19.69
CA PRO A 45 -7.95 11.72 18.36
C PRO A 45 -6.66 12.14 17.65
N ALA A 46 -5.55 12.23 18.38
CA ALA A 46 -4.24 12.53 17.81
C ALA A 46 -3.64 11.34 17.00
N TRP A 47 -4.15 10.13 17.17
CA TRP A 47 -3.62 8.95 16.47
C TRP A 47 -4.38 8.70 15.17
N ALA A 48 -3.64 8.65 14.07
CA ALA A 48 -4.19 8.27 12.76
C ALA A 48 -4.28 6.74 12.63
N TYR A 49 -3.24 6.03 13.07
CA TYR A 49 -3.20 4.57 13.11
C TYR A 49 -2.13 4.07 14.07
N VAL A 50 -2.20 2.78 14.38
CA VAL A 50 -1.18 2.09 15.18
C VAL A 50 -0.51 1.03 14.32
N GLY A 51 0.77 1.23 14.04
CA GLY A 51 1.60 0.24 13.36
C GLY A 51 2.04 -0.88 14.30
N VAL A 52 2.27 -2.06 13.75
CA VAL A 52 2.78 -3.22 14.49
C VAL A 52 4.16 -3.56 13.92
N THR A 53 5.18 -3.64 14.78
CA THR A 53 6.51 -4.12 14.38
C THR A 53 6.56 -5.65 14.42
N SER A 54 7.43 -6.25 13.61
CA SER A 54 7.62 -7.72 13.57
C SER A 54 8.14 -8.34 14.87
N GLY A 55 8.65 -7.50 15.80
CA GLY A 55 9.07 -7.97 17.12
C GLY A 55 10.21 -9.00 17.09
N THR A 56 11.30 -8.70 16.39
CA THR A 56 12.49 -9.57 16.30
C THR A 56 13.06 -10.00 17.67
N THR A 57 12.69 -9.30 18.74
CA THR A 57 13.10 -9.57 20.12
C THR A 57 12.03 -10.25 20.98
N GLY A 58 10.93 -10.77 20.38
CA GLY A 58 9.86 -11.47 21.08
C GLY A 58 8.46 -10.96 20.79
N ARG A 59 7.97 -9.99 21.55
CA ARG A 59 6.59 -9.48 21.37
C ARG A 59 6.56 -8.32 20.37
N PRO A 60 5.58 -8.30 19.42
CA PRO A 60 5.36 -7.16 18.55
C PRO A 60 5.13 -5.88 19.36
N LYS A 61 5.71 -4.78 18.90
CA LYS A 61 5.50 -3.46 19.54
C LYS A 61 4.44 -2.69 18.76
N LEU A 62 3.56 -2.03 19.48
CA LEU A 62 2.57 -1.12 18.94
C LEU A 62 3.18 0.28 18.85
N VAL A 63 3.15 0.86 17.66
CA VAL A 63 3.70 2.19 17.37
C VAL A 63 2.58 3.10 16.90
N PRO A 64 2.09 4.02 17.74
CA PRO A 64 1.09 4.99 17.33
C PRO A 64 1.69 6.04 16.41
N HIS A 65 0.96 6.39 15.36
CA HIS A 65 1.29 7.43 14.42
C HIS A 65 0.21 8.51 14.43
N GLY A 66 0.61 9.75 14.68
CA GLY A 66 -0.30 10.88 14.69
C GLY A 66 -0.64 11.37 13.28
N HIS A 67 -1.81 12.01 13.13
CA HIS A 67 -2.26 12.61 11.88
C HIS A 67 -1.22 13.57 11.30
N ALA A 68 -0.68 14.48 12.12
CA ALA A 68 0.35 15.42 11.68
C ALA A 68 1.61 14.74 11.13
N GLN A 69 2.04 13.65 11.75
CA GLN A 69 3.22 12.89 11.29
C GLN A 69 2.96 12.22 9.93
N VAL A 70 1.76 11.66 9.75
CA VAL A 70 1.37 11.01 8.49
C VAL A 70 1.33 12.03 7.35
N LEU A 71 0.68 13.18 7.59
CA LEU A 71 0.59 14.28 6.62
C LEU A 71 1.98 14.84 6.28
N ALA A 72 2.79 15.17 7.28
CA ALA A 72 4.14 15.69 7.07
C ALA A 72 5.03 14.72 6.27
N THR A 73 4.91 13.42 6.53
CA THR A 73 5.64 12.39 5.77
C THR A 73 5.22 12.38 4.30
N ALA A 74 3.92 12.40 4.03
CA ALA A 74 3.41 12.38 2.66
C ALA A 74 3.76 13.66 1.90
N GLN A 75 3.71 14.82 2.55
CA GLN A 75 4.12 16.09 1.97
C GLN A 75 5.61 16.11 1.62
N ALA A 76 6.48 15.79 2.58
CA ALA A 76 7.93 15.79 2.37
C ALA A 76 8.35 14.79 1.25
N MET A 77 7.70 13.63 1.20
CA MET A 77 7.91 12.68 0.11
C MET A 77 7.38 13.20 -1.21
N GLY A 78 6.20 13.84 -1.21
CA GLY A 78 5.60 14.44 -2.39
C GLY A 78 6.50 15.52 -3.00
N GLU A 79 7.03 16.41 -2.19
CA GLU A 79 7.99 17.43 -2.61
C GLU A 79 9.28 16.80 -3.17
N ARG A 80 9.86 15.83 -2.45
CA ARG A 80 11.12 15.18 -2.86
C ARG A 80 10.99 14.41 -4.17
N LEU A 81 9.83 13.82 -4.45
CA LEU A 81 9.56 13.04 -5.65
C LEU A 81 8.86 13.86 -6.75
N ALA A 82 8.67 15.15 -6.51
CA ALA A 82 7.94 16.06 -7.39
C ALA A 82 6.57 15.48 -7.83
N MET A 83 5.80 15.03 -6.84
CA MET A 83 4.48 14.46 -7.08
C MET A 83 3.49 15.50 -7.58
N THR A 84 2.64 15.10 -8.49
CA THR A 84 1.63 15.94 -9.12
C THR A 84 0.25 15.26 -9.12
N PRO A 85 -0.84 16.00 -9.34
CA PRO A 85 -2.17 15.40 -9.51
C PRO A 85 -2.30 14.45 -10.71
N ALA A 86 -1.37 14.49 -11.68
CA ALA A 86 -1.35 13.56 -12.80
C ALA A 86 -0.73 12.20 -12.45
N ASP A 87 -0.12 12.08 -11.26
CA ASP A 87 0.54 10.84 -10.86
C ASP A 87 -0.46 9.76 -10.44
N VAL A 88 -0.16 8.55 -10.90
CA VAL A 88 -0.92 7.34 -10.58
C VAL A 88 0.03 6.29 -10.01
N SER A 89 -0.19 5.88 -8.76
CA SER A 89 0.61 4.80 -8.17
C SER A 89 0.05 3.43 -8.50
N ALA A 90 0.92 2.46 -8.74
CA ALA A 90 0.55 1.06 -8.65
C ALA A 90 0.52 0.62 -7.18
N HIS A 91 -0.63 0.14 -6.71
CA HIS A 91 -0.78 -0.36 -5.35
C HIS A 91 -0.74 -1.89 -5.31
N LEU A 92 0.37 -2.43 -4.78
CA LEU A 92 0.64 -3.86 -4.69
C LEU A 92 1.01 -4.30 -3.26
N THR A 93 1.23 -3.35 -2.36
CA THR A 93 1.63 -3.69 -0.99
C THR A 93 0.43 -3.59 -0.07
N PRO A 94 0.16 -4.61 0.76
CA PRO A 94 -0.99 -4.59 1.66
C PRO A 94 -1.07 -3.33 2.53
N LEU A 95 -2.27 -2.76 2.67
CA LEU A 95 -2.50 -1.51 3.41
C LEU A 95 -2.19 -1.60 4.91
N HIS A 96 -2.16 -2.81 5.49
CA HIS A 96 -1.75 -2.98 6.88
C HIS A 96 -0.23 -2.79 7.08
N LEU A 97 0.55 -2.78 6.01
CA LEU A 97 1.98 -2.48 6.06
C LEU A 97 2.22 -0.98 5.86
N ALA A 98 3.09 -0.41 6.68
CA ALA A 98 3.40 1.02 6.63
C ALA A 98 3.86 1.49 5.24
N ASN A 99 4.59 0.66 4.50
CA ASN A 99 5.03 0.98 3.15
C ASN A 99 3.84 1.06 2.17
N GLY A 100 2.93 0.09 2.18
CA GLY A 100 1.75 0.11 1.31
C GLY A 100 0.84 1.33 1.59
N GLN A 101 0.57 1.58 2.87
CA GLN A 101 -0.26 2.68 3.27
C GLN A 101 0.36 4.05 2.92
N ARG A 102 1.63 4.28 3.27
CA ARG A 102 2.24 5.62 3.15
C ARG A 102 2.71 5.94 1.74
N THR A 103 3.38 4.99 1.07
CA THR A 103 4.16 5.29 -0.12
C THR A 103 3.47 4.96 -1.44
N ALA A 104 2.45 4.13 -1.41
CA ALA A 104 1.63 3.88 -2.58
C ALA A 104 0.27 4.59 -2.48
N PHE A 105 -0.37 4.52 -1.32
CA PHE A 105 -1.73 5.07 -1.17
C PHE A 105 -1.74 6.55 -0.73
N LEU A 106 -1.29 6.85 0.50
CA LEU A 106 -1.38 8.20 1.05
C LEU A 106 -0.51 9.21 0.30
N LEU A 107 0.66 8.80 -0.20
CA LEU A 107 1.51 9.67 -1.00
C LEU A 107 0.78 10.20 -2.23
N SER A 108 0.11 9.34 -3.00
CA SER A 108 -0.68 9.77 -4.16
C SER A 108 -1.85 10.65 -3.74
N MET A 109 -2.69 10.14 -2.83
CA MET A 109 -3.94 10.81 -2.47
C MET A 109 -3.73 12.19 -1.89
N LEU A 110 -2.72 12.37 -1.01
CA LEU A 110 -2.44 13.65 -0.34
C LEU A 110 -1.73 14.67 -1.26
N ASN A 111 -1.21 14.22 -2.41
CA ASN A 111 -0.66 15.10 -3.44
C ASN A 111 -1.60 15.27 -4.66
N GLY A 112 -2.87 14.89 -4.50
CA GLY A 112 -3.91 15.07 -5.52
C GLY A 112 -3.89 14.05 -6.65
N GLY A 113 -2.99 13.07 -6.59
CA GLY A 113 -2.89 11.99 -7.57
C GLY A 113 -3.91 10.87 -7.32
N SER A 114 -3.77 9.78 -8.04
CA SER A 114 -4.63 8.61 -7.94
C SER A 114 -3.87 7.32 -7.69
N VAL A 115 -4.61 6.24 -7.37
CA VAL A 115 -4.06 4.93 -7.05
C VAL A 115 -4.74 3.88 -7.92
N ARG A 116 -3.94 3.13 -8.66
CA ARG A 116 -4.37 1.93 -9.37
C ARG A 116 -4.21 0.73 -8.45
N CYS A 117 -5.30 0.25 -7.89
CA CYS A 117 -5.30 -0.99 -7.12
C CYS A 117 -5.22 -2.18 -8.08
N LEU A 118 -4.19 -2.98 -7.95
CA LEU A 118 -4.04 -4.21 -8.70
C LEU A 118 -4.66 -5.37 -7.91
N PRO A 119 -5.28 -6.35 -8.58
CA PRO A 119 -6.04 -7.41 -7.90
C PRO A 119 -5.15 -8.29 -7.03
N GLU A 120 -3.90 -8.46 -7.41
CA GLU A 120 -2.91 -9.25 -6.69
C GLU A 120 -1.55 -8.55 -6.72
N ALA A 121 -0.73 -8.84 -5.70
CA ALA A 121 0.63 -8.34 -5.61
C ALA A 121 1.55 -9.25 -6.45
N ASP A 122 1.41 -9.22 -7.77
CA ASP A 122 2.24 -9.98 -8.69
C ASP A 122 2.91 -9.08 -9.74
N ALA A 123 4.06 -9.52 -10.22
CA ALA A 123 4.84 -8.77 -11.19
C ALA A 123 4.18 -8.72 -12.58
N SER A 124 3.36 -9.71 -12.95
CA SER A 124 2.69 -9.73 -14.26
C SER A 124 1.62 -8.64 -14.35
N ALA A 125 0.77 -8.55 -13.31
CA ALA A 125 -0.25 -7.51 -13.23
C ALA A 125 0.40 -6.10 -13.22
N LEU A 126 1.52 -5.95 -12.53
CA LEU A 126 2.27 -4.71 -12.51
C LEU A 126 2.82 -4.33 -13.90
N LEU A 127 3.48 -5.27 -14.58
CA LEU A 127 4.03 -5.05 -15.91
C LEU A 127 2.93 -4.70 -16.92
N GLY A 128 1.78 -5.38 -16.85
CA GLY A 128 0.63 -5.06 -17.68
C GLY A 128 0.10 -3.63 -17.46
N ALA A 129 0.02 -3.18 -16.21
CA ALA A 129 -0.40 -1.81 -15.90
C ALA A 129 0.62 -0.75 -16.34
N ILE A 130 1.90 -1.08 -16.33
CA ILE A 130 2.97 -0.21 -16.85
C ILE A 130 2.90 -0.12 -18.38
N ASP A 131 2.81 -1.25 -19.08
CA ASP A 131 2.71 -1.30 -20.55
C ASP A 131 1.47 -0.60 -21.10
N ALA A 132 0.37 -0.62 -20.32
CA ALA A 132 -0.86 0.09 -20.66
C ALA A 132 -0.82 1.59 -20.33
N ASP A 133 0.30 2.14 -19.87
CA ASP A 133 0.43 3.53 -19.39
C ASP A 133 -0.60 3.91 -18.31
N GLU A 134 -1.03 2.95 -17.49
CA GLU A 134 -2.01 3.18 -16.42
C GLU A 134 -1.37 3.78 -15.16
N VAL A 135 -0.06 3.62 -14.97
CA VAL A 135 0.66 4.06 -13.77
C VAL A 135 1.86 4.94 -14.10
N SER A 136 2.16 5.90 -13.24
CA SER A 136 3.30 6.81 -13.37
C SER A 136 4.43 6.51 -12.39
N TYR A 137 4.15 5.77 -11.33
CA TYR A 137 5.19 5.29 -10.43
C TYR A 137 4.80 4.00 -9.72
N VAL A 138 5.84 3.29 -9.28
CA VAL A 138 5.72 2.02 -8.58
C VAL A 138 6.41 2.10 -7.22
N SER A 139 5.71 1.64 -6.19
CA SER A 139 6.30 1.40 -4.87
C SER A 139 5.92 -0.01 -4.42
N ALA A 140 6.69 -1.00 -4.85
CA ALA A 140 6.44 -2.40 -4.58
C ALA A 140 7.28 -2.94 -3.42
N SER A 141 6.90 -4.11 -2.92
CA SER A 141 7.69 -4.85 -1.95
C SER A 141 9.00 -5.35 -2.58
N PHE A 142 9.99 -5.65 -1.74
CA PHE A 142 11.26 -6.23 -2.19
C PHE A 142 11.07 -7.53 -2.99
N ALA A 143 10.11 -8.37 -2.60
CA ALA A 143 9.82 -9.63 -3.32
C ALA A 143 9.39 -9.37 -4.76
N ILE A 144 8.49 -8.44 -4.99
CA ILE A 144 8.04 -8.05 -6.34
C ILE A 144 9.20 -7.45 -7.15
N GLN A 145 10.03 -6.63 -6.53
CA GLN A 145 11.18 -6.05 -7.22
C GLN A 145 12.18 -7.10 -7.69
N ARG A 146 12.47 -8.11 -6.88
CA ARG A 146 13.30 -9.24 -7.30
C ARG A 146 12.67 -10.07 -8.40
N GLU A 147 11.38 -10.30 -8.34
CA GLU A 147 10.66 -10.98 -9.43
C GLU A 147 10.75 -10.19 -10.75
N LEU A 148 10.63 -8.86 -10.71
CA LEU A 148 10.84 -8.01 -11.88
C LEU A 148 12.26 -8.16 -12.44
N VAL A 149 13.29 -8.12 -11.60
CA VAL A 149 14.69 -8.32 -12.01
C VAL A 149 14.85 -9.64 -12.75
N GLU A 150 14.31 -10.74 -12.21
CA GLU A 150 14.40 -12.06 -12.86
C GLU A 150 13.68 -12.09 -14.21
N ARG A 151 12.51 -11.45 -14.32
CA ARG A 151 11.79 -11.35 -15.59
C ARG A 151 12.56 -10.56 -16.63
N PHE A 152 13.19 -9.45 -16.26
CA PHE A 152 14.02 -8.67 -17.16
C PHE A 152 15.27 -9.40 -17.61
N ARG A 153 15.92 -10.16 -16.72
CA ARG A 153 17.04 -11.04 -17.07
C ARG A 153 16.67 -12.12 -18.06
N THR A 154 15.42 -12.57 -18.06
CA THR A 154 14.90 -13.59 -18.99
C THR A 154 14.31 -13.00 -20.28
N GLY A 155 14.47 -11.70 -20.51
CA GLY A 155 14.12 -11.04 -21.78
C GLY A 155 12.74 -10.35 -21.78
N THR A 156 12.06 -10.25 -20.64
CA THR A 156 10.88 -9.38 -20.55
C THR A 156 11.31 -7.94 -20.77
N SER A 157 10.56 -7.19 -21.55
CA SER A 157 10.76 -5.75 -21.74
C SER A 157 9.46 -5.02 -21.46
N VAL A 158 9.58 -3.78 -21.01
CA VAL A 158 8.45 -2.90 -20.71
C VAL A 158 8.63 -1.62 -21.52
N ARG A 159 7.52 -1.09 -22.03
CA ARG A 159 7.51 0.22 -22.69
C ARG A 159 6.43 1.07 -22.07
N SER A 160 6.83 2.15 -21.44
CA SER A 160 5.88 3.12 -20.91
C SER A 160 6.41 4.52 -21.13
N SER A 161 5.56 5.38 -21.66
CA SER A 161 5.83 6.82 -21.77
C SER A 161 5.46 7.57 -20.48
N ARG A 162 4.71 6.93 -19.60
CA ARG A 162 4.15 7.53 -18.39
C ARG A 162 4.94 7.23 -17.13
N LEU A 163 5.66 6.10 -17.10
CA LEU A 163 6.40 5.70 -15.90
C LEU A 163 7.54 6.68 -15.60
N ARG A 164 7.50 7.31 -14.44
CA ARG A 164 8.47 8.31 -14.00
C ARG A 164 9.57 7.72 -13.13
N PHE A 165 9.21 6.81 -12.24
CA PHE A 165 10.16 6.15 -11.34
C PHE A 165 9.61 4.87 -10.72
N VAL A 166 10.56 4.02 -10.33
CA VAL A 166 10.32 2.84 -9.50
C VAL A 166 11.02 3.06 -8.17
N ARG A 167 10.27 3.02 -7.08
CA ARG A 167 10.80 3.20 -5.74
C ARG A 167 11.19 1.86 -5.14
N VAL A 168 12.46 1.68 -4.86
CA VAL A 168 13.01 0.52 -4.15
C VAL A 168 12.96 0.77 -2.65
N ALA A 169 12.32 -0.11 -1.89
CA ALA A 169 12.23 -0.02 -0.43
C ALA A 169 11.97 -1.38 0.24
N SER A 170 12.10 -1.42 1.54
CA SER A 170 11.84 -2.59 2.40
C SER A 170 12.84 -3.74 2.27
N GLY A 171 13.91 -3.57 1.49
CA GLY A 171 14.98 -4.53 1.30
C GLY A 171 16.12 -3.90 0.53
N ARG A 172 17.21 -4.65 0.41
CA ARG A 172 18.38 -4.25 -0.36
C ARG A 172 18.40 -5.03 -1.66
N LEU A 173 18.46 -4.34 -2.77
CA LEU A 173 18.87 -4.90 -4.05
C LEU A 173 20.39 -4.90 -4.14
N GLU A 174 20.96 -5.94 -4.72
CA GLU A 174 22.37 -5.94 -5.06
C GLU A 174 22.62 -4.98 -6.24
N PRO A 175 23.86 -4.47 -6.42
CA PRO A 175 24.15 -3.47 -7.46
C PRO A 175 23.75 -3.92 -8.87
N ASP A 176 23.91 -5.20 -9.20
CA ASP A 176 23.53 -5.78 -10.49
C ASP A 176 22.01 -5.92 -10.66
N GLU A 177 21.28 -6.20 -9.58
CA GLU A 177 19.82 -6.21 -9.56
C GLU A 177 19.26 -4.80 -9.79
N PHE A 178 19.88 -3.79 -9.14
CA PHE A 178 19.51 -2.39 -9.32
C PHE A 178 19.77 -1.93 -10.76
N ALA A 179 20.95 -2.22 -11.30
CA ALA A 179 21.29 -1.91 -12.68
C ALA A 179 20.33 -2.57 -13.70
N ALA A 180 19.88 -3.80 -13.42
CA ALA A 180 18.90 -4.46 -14.27
C ALA A 180 17.54 -3.73 -14.31
N LEU A 181 17.09 -3.17 -13.18
CA LEU A 181 15.89 -2.33 -13.15
C LEU A 181 16.09 -1.00 -13.89
N GLU A 182 17.24 -0.33 -13.73
CA GLU A 182 17.53 0.93 -14.43
C GLU A 182 17.59 0.77 -15.96
N VAL A 183 18.01 -0.38 -16.44
CA VAL A 183 18.04 -0.65 -17.90
C VAL A 183 16.65 -1.00 -18.43
N ALA A 184 15.79 -1.59 -17.58
CA ALA A 184 14.47 -2.07 -17.98
C ALA A 184 13.40 -0.97 -17.98
N PHE A 185 13.56 0.06 -17.17
CA PHE A 185 12.65 1.19 -16.99
C PHE A 185 13.27 2.51 -17.47
#